data_a587c5519d6bc65d9cf9ae7c0b24f3c5
#
_entry.id   a587c5519d6bc65d9cf9ae7c0b24f3c5
#
_cell.length_a   1.000
_cell.length_b   1.000
_cell.length_c   1.000
_cell.angle_alpha   90.00
_cell.angle_beta   90.00
_cell.angle_gamma   90.00
#
_symmetry.space_group_name_H-M   'P 1'
#
loop_
_entity.id
_entity.type
_entity.pdbx_description
1 polymer ?
#
loop_
_entity_poly.entity_id
_entity_poly.type
_entity_poly.pdbx_seq_one_letter_code
_entity_poly.pdbx_strand_id
1 'polypeptide(L)'
;VAAVAPEFVEAQIDAVFDDIPPAAVKVGMVGEAAACSAVARALARRGAANVVVDPVMVATSGSALEDSAAVRALVEGLLPLADVVTPNLAEAQALSGVSIQGAADRRAACERAAERIASLTPGAVLVKGGHATVDASDLLRLADGTRVWIEGAHVDNPNAHGTGCTLSSAIACGLARGAGIEDAVRAAKAYVTGALAAGLDLGRGSGPLDHFWKVRQGGSFSAFV
;
A
#
# COMPACT_ATOMS: atom_id res chain seq x y z
N VAL A 1 2.80 15.01 -14.86
CA VAL A 1 3.81 14.66 -13.83
C VAL A 1 5.16 15.14 -14.37
N ALA A 2 5.94 15.86 -13.56
CA ALA A 2 7.31 16.24 -13.88
C ALA A 2 8.27 15.34 -13.10
N ALA A 3 9.32 14.84 -13.75
CA ALA A 3 10.37 14.07 -13.10
C ALA A 3 11.20 14.98 -12.17
N VAL A 4 11.59 14.41 -11.03
CA VAL A 4 12.48 15.06 -10.07
C VAL A 4 13.81 14.32 -10.08
N ALA A 5 14.93 15.05 -10.07
CA ALA A 5 16.25 14.42 -10.06
C ALA A 5 16.42 13.45 -8.87
N PRO A 6 16.90 12.23 -9.09
CA PRO A 6 17.03 11.23 -8.04
C PRO A 6 17.86 11.70 -6.83
N GLU A 7 18.89 12.48 -7.08
CA GLU A 7 19.77 13.06 -6.05
C GLU A 7 19.01 14.06 -5.16
N PHE A 8 18.06 14.79 -5.75
CA PHE A 8 17.19 15.70 -4.99
C PHE A 8 16.18 14.93 -4.13
N VAL A 9 15.68 13.79 -4.63
CA VAL A 9 14.82 12.89 -3.82
C VAL A 9 15.61 12.35 -2.62
N GLU A 10 16.83 11.86 -2.83
CA GLU A 10 17.69 11.39 -1.74
C GLU A 10 17.97 12.50 -0.71
N ALA A 11 18.32 13.70 -1.18
CA ALA A 11 18.62 14.83 -0.30
C ALA A 11 17.42 15.22 0.59
N GLN A 12 16.19 15.15 0.07
CA GLN A 12 14.98 15.39 0.87
C GLN A 12 14.78 14.32 1.94
N ILE A 13 14.96 13.03 1.57
CA ILE A 13 14.87 11.92 2.53
C ILE A 13 15.92 12.11 3.63
N ASP A 14 17.16 12.37 3.23
CA ASP A 14 18.27 12.56 4.18
C ASP A 14 18.01 13.72 5.14
N ALA A 15 17.51 14.86 4.62
CA ALA A 15 17.19 16.02 5.46
C ALA A 15 16.12 15.73 6.51
N VAL A 16 15.09 14.93 6.16
CA VAL A 16 14.06 14.51 7.12
C VAL A 16 14.64 13.56 8.16
N PHE A 17 15.44 12.56 7.74
CA PHE A 17 16.05 11.61 8.68
C PHE A 17 17.08 12.25 9.61
N ASP A 18 17.75 13.32 9.16
CA ASP A 18 18.75 14.03 9.98
C ASP A 18 18.10 14.89 11.08
N ASP A 19 16.91 15.44 10.83
CA ASP A 19 16.24 16.37 11.75
C ASP A 19 15.12 15.68 12.55
N ILE A 20 14.23 14.96 11.89
CA ILE A 20 13.05 14.31 12.49
C ILE A 20 12.98 12.86 11.97
N PRO A 21 13.78 11.93 12.51
CA PRO A 21 13.78 10.55 12.06
C PRO A 21 12.36 9.94 12.11
N PRO A 22 11.80 9.46 10.98
CA PRO A 22 10.46 8.92 10.97
C PRO A 22 10.39 7.55 11.66
N ALA A 23 9.34 7.31 12.44
CA ALA A 23 9.08 6.01 13.08
C ALA A 23 8.52 4.97 12.11
N ALA A 24 8.01 5.39 10.95
CA ALA A 24 7.59 4.52 9.85
C ALA A 24 7.69 5.27 8.52
N VAL A 25 7.82 4.53 7.42
CA VAL A 25 7.90 5.09 6.08
C VAL A 25 6.86 4.43 5.18
N LYS A 26 6.09 5.23 4.43
CA LYS A 26 5.25 4.71 3.36
C LYS A 26 5.83 5.11 2.00
N VAL A 27 6.05 4.12 1.15
CA VAL A 27 6.42 4.32 -0.26
C VAL A 27 5.20 4.02 -1.13
N GLY A 28 4.84 4.95 -2.00
CA GLY A 28 3.76 4.78 -2.98
C GLY A 28 4.28 4.83 -4.40
N MET A 29 3.59 5.56 -5.28
CA MET A 29 3.98 5.73 -6.67
C MET A 29 5.30 6.52 -6.78
N VAL A 30 6.38 5.88 -7.20
CA VAL A 30 7.69 6.53 -7.40
C VAL A 30 7.94 6.90 -8.87
N GLY A 31 7.29 6.20 -9.81
CA GLY A 31 7.27 6.55 -11.23
C GLY A 31 8.45 6.05 -12.04
N GLU A 32 9.68 6.48 -11.76
CA GLU A 32 10.87 6.17 -12.56
C GLU A 32 11.86 5.26 -11.83
N ALA A 33 12.55 4.39 -12.58
CA ALA A 33 13.53 3.45 -12.03
C ALA A 33 14.65 4.14 -11.24
N ALA A 34 15.16 5.27 -11.74
CA ALA A 34 16.22 6.02 -11.08
C ALA A 34 15.78 6.60 -9.73
N ALA A 35 14.55 7.15 -9.66
CA ALA A 35 13.97 7.65 -8.42
C ALA A 35 13.69 6.49 -7.44
N CYS A 36 13.16 5.36 -7.92
CA CYS A 36 12.93 4.15 -7.12
C CYS A 36 14.23 3.65 -6.48
N SER A 37 15.30 3.56 -7.27
CA SER A 37 16.63 3.17 -6.79
C SER A 37 17.20 4.17 -5.79
N ALA A 38 16.96 5.47 -5.98
CA ALA A 38 17.38 6.53 -5.06
C ALA A 38 16.68 6.40 -3.70
N VAL A 39 15.34 6.21 -3.70
CA VAL A 39 14.57 5.96 -2.48
C VAL A 39 15.08 4.72 -1.76
N ALA A 40 15.28 3.61 -2.48
CA ALA A 40 15.77 2.35 -1.89
C ALA A 40 17.15 2.53 -1.22
N ARG A 41 18.09 3.19 -1.90
CA ARG A 41 19.41 3.49 -1.33
C ARG A 41 19.33 4.36 -0.09
N ALA A 42 18.50 5.41 -0.12
CA ALA A 42 18.35 6.31 1.02
C ALA A 42 17.76 5.57 2.22
N LEU A 43 16.68 4.81 2.06
CA LEU A 43 16.05 4.05 3.14
C LEU A 43 16.98 2.99 3.72
N ALA A 44 17.71 2.24 2.88
CA ALA A 44 18.69 1.26 3.32
C ALA A 44 19.83 1.90 4.12
N ARG A 45 20.38 3.01 3.63
CA ARG A 45 21.46 3.76 4.30
C ARG A 45 21.03 4.30 5.66
N ARG A 46 19.77 4.73 5.78
CA ARG A 46 19.19 5.28 7.01
C ARG A 46 18.68 4.23 7.98
N GLY A 47 18.70 2.96 7.59
CA GLY A 47 18.14 1.88 8.42
C GLY A 47 16.66 2.11 8.71
N ALA A 48 15.89 2.56 7.71
CA ALA A 48 14.48 2.84 7.87
C ALA A 48 13.73 1.62 8.38
N ALA A 49 12.86 1.82 9.39
CA ALA A 49 12.04 0.78 9.98
C ALA A 49 10.56 1.02 9.65
N ASN A 50 9.74 -0.03 9.80
CA ASN A 50 8.30 0.04 9.54
C ASN A 50 8.00 0.54 8.12
N VAL A 51 8.67 -0.03 7.13
CA VAL A 51 8.56 0.38 5.73
C VAL A 51 7.34 -0.30 5.09
N VAL A 52 6.36 0.47 4.70
CA VAL A 52 5.16 0.01 3.97
C VAL A 52 5.29 0.38 2.51
N VAL A 53 5.36 -0.60 1.62
CA VAL A 53 5.46 -0.39 0.17
C VAL A 53 4.11 -0.70 -0.50
N ASP A 54 3.48 0.32 -1.06
CA ASP A 54 2.31 0.18 -1.94
C ASP A 54 2.83 0.13 -3.39
N PRO A 55 2.86 -1.06 -4.04
CA PRO A 55 3.56 -1.26 -5.29
C PRO A 55 2.73 -0.75 -6.48
N VAL A 56 2.50 0.57 -6.52
CA VAL A 56 1.69 1.21 -7.56
C VAL A 56 2.40 1.08 -8.91
N MET A 57 1.82 0.26 -9.81
CA MET A 57 2.39 -0.08 -11.12
C MET A 57 1.70 0.61 -12.29
N VAL A 58 0.74 1.49 -12.05
CA VAL A 58 0.01 2.16 -13.14
C VAL A 58 0.76 3.39 -13.59
N ALA A 59 1.31 3.35 -14.80
CA ALA A 59 1.67 4.59 -15.49
C ALA A 59 0.41 5.38 -15.84
N THR A 60 0.46 6.69 -15.78
CA THR A 60 -0.59 7.64 -16.19
C THR A 60 -1.04 7.44 -17.65
N SER A 61 -0.37 6.59 -18.42
CA SER A 61 -0.67 6.25 -19.82
C SER A 61 -1.52 4.99 -20.01
N GLY A 62 -1.89 4.28 -18.91
CA GLY A 62 -2.68 3.04 -19.01
C GLY A 62 -1.95 1.84 -19.63
N SER A 63 -0.66 1.95 -19.94
CA SER A 63 0.14 0.83 -20.43
C SER A 63 0.67 0.00 -19.25
N ALA A 64 0.48 -1.32 -19.35
CA ALA A 64 1.01 -2.28 -18.39
C ALA A 64 2.53 -2.14 -18.28
N LEU A 65 3.01 -2.01 -17.03
CA LEU A 65 4.43 -1.89 -16.70
C LEU A 65 5.14 -3.27 -16.67
N GLU A 66 4.65 -4.26 -17.41
CA GLU A 66 5.06 -5.66 -17.29
C GLU A 66 6.57 -5.93 -17.50
N ASP A 67 7.31 -5.01 -18.08
CA ASP A 67 8.77 -5.15 -18.29
C ASP A 67 9.54 -3.84 -18.09
N SER A 68 9.05 -2.94 -17.27
CA SER A 68 9.70 -1.65 -17.09
C SER A 68 10.88 -1.73 -16.11
N ALA A 69 11.92 -0.93 -16.37
CA ALA A 69 13.03 -0.74 -15.43
C ALA A 69 12.54 -0.28 -14.04
N ALA A 70 11.39 0.40 -13.97
CA ALA A 70 10.78 0.84 -12.72
C ALA A 70 10.25 -0.34 -11.88
N VAL A 71 9.61 -1.34 -12.51
CA VAL A 71 9.17 -2.57 -11.79
C VAL A 71 10.37 -3.35 -11.28
N ARG A 72 11.43 -3.49 -12.08
CA ARG A 72 12.66 -4.13 -11.62
C ARG A 72 13.28 -3.39 -10.43
N ALA A 73 13.38 -2.06 -10.50
CA ALA A 73 13.90 -1.25 -9.41
C ALA A 73 13.04 -1.36 -8.13
N LEU A 74 11.73 -1.47 -8.27
CA LEU A 74 10.81 -1.72 -7.16
C LEU A 74 11.09 -3.10 -6.53
N VAL A 75 11.10 -4.16 -7.35
CA VAL A 75 11.26 -5.55 -6.88
C VAL A 75 12.65 -5.79 -6.28
N GLU A 76 13.70 -5.30 -6.92
CA GLU A 76 15.08 -5.55 -6.50
C GLU A 76 15.56 -4.57 -5.41
N GLY A 77 14.97 -3.37 -5.34
CA GLY A 77 15.42 -2.32 -4.43
C GLY A 77 14.50 -2.07 -3.24
N LEU A 78 13.19 -1.92 -3.45
CA LEU A 78 12.27 -1.52 -2.39
C LEU A 78 11.61 -2.69 -1.67
N LEU A 79 11.19 -3.75 -2.39
CA LEU A 79 10.53 -4.89 -1.73
C LEU A 79 11.42 -5.60 -0.70
N PRO A 80 12.76 -5.73 -0.89
CA PRO A 80 13.63 -6.29 0.14
C PRO A 80 13.75 -5.46 1.42
N LEU A 81 13.32 -4.20 1.40
CA LEU A 81 13.30 -3.30 2.58
C LEU A 81 11.93 -3.24 3.26
N ALA A 82 10.90 -3.83 2.66
CA ALA A 82 9.54 -3.67 3.12
C ALA A 82 9.21 -4.58 4.30
N ASP A 83 8.64 -4.00 5.36
CA ASP A 83 7.97 -4.73 6.44
C ASP A 83 6.55 -5.16 6.05
N VAL A 84 5.89 -4.39 5.18
CA VAL A 84 4.59 -4.73 4.61
C VAL A 84 4.52 -4.29 3.15
N VAL A 85 4.12 -5.20 2.26
CA VAL A 85 3.81 -4.91 0.84
C VAL A 85 2.30 -5.00 0.63
N THR A 86 1.69 -3.99 -0.03
CA THR A 86 0.23 -3.87 -0.14
C THR A 86 -0.29 -3.89 -1.58
N PRO A 87 -0.07 -4.94 -2.38
CA PRO A 87 -0.55 -5.01 -3.76
C PRO A 87 -2.08 -5.14 -3.84
N ASN A 88 -2.70 -4.48 -4.82
CA ASN A 88 -4.05 -4.81 -5.26
C ASN A 88 -4.03 -6.10 -6.11
N LEU A 89 -5.21 -6.60 -6.54
CA LEU A 89 -5.30 -7.86 -7.30
C LEU A 89 -4.50 -7.85 -8.61
N ALA A 90 -4.50 -6.72 -9.33
CA ALA A 90 -3.76 -6.58 -10.57
C ALA A 90 -2.24 -6.53 -10.32
N GLU A 91 -1.81 -5.77 -9.32
CA GLU A 91 -0.42 -5.69 -8.87
C GLU A 91 0.07 -7.05 -8.34
N ALA A 92 -0.76 -7.75 -7.55
CA ALA A 92 -0.45 -9.09 -7.07
C ALA A 92 -0.29 -10.09 -8.21
N GLN A 93 -1.14 -10.01 -9.24
CA GLN A 93 -1.01 -10.81 -10.44
C GLN A 93 0.29 -10.52 -11.20
N ALA A 94 0.62 -9.23 -11.38
CA ALA A 94 1.85 -8.81 -12.06
C ALA A 94 3.11 -9.26 -11.32
N LEU A 95 3.17 -9.06 -9.99
CA LEU A 95 4.32 -9.44 -9.16
C LEU A 95 4.50 -10.95 -9.04
N SER A 96 3.41 -11.70 -8.99
CA SER A 96 3.46 -13.14 -8.74
C SER A 96 3.43 -14.00 -10.01
N GLY A 97 2.94 -13.47 -11.13
CA GLY A 97 2.62 -14.25 -12.32
C GLY A 97 1.44 -15.23 -12.13
N VAL A 98 0.66 -15.09 -11.05
CA VAL A 98 -0.54 -15.90 -10.79
C VAL A 98 -1.75 -15.18 -11.34
N SER A 99 -2.53 -15.85 -12.21
CA SER A 99 -3.81 -15.32 -12.65
C SER A 99 -4.81 -15.33 -11.50
N ILE A 100 -5.27 -14.15 -11.08
CA ILE A 100 -6.22 -13.95 -9.98
C ILE A 100 -7.58 -13.53 -10.55
N GLN A 101 -7.58 -12.58 -11.48
CA GLN A 101 -8.79 -12.13 -12.14
C GLN A 101 -9.33 -13.25 -13.04
N GLY A 102 -10.61 -13.61 -12.84
CA GLY A 102 -11.23 -14.72 -13.56
C GLY A 102 -10.91 -16.12 -13.04
N ALA A 103 -10.14 -16.24 -11.95
CA ALA A 103 -9.89 -17.53 -11.31
C ALA A 103 -11.20 -18.12 -10.73
N ALA A 104 -11.41 -19.43 -10.92
CA ALA A 104 -12.56 -20.15 -10.37
C ALA A 104 -12.59 -20.09 -8.83
N ASP A 105 -11.42 -20.17 -8.20
CA ASP A 105 -11.22 -19.93 -6.78
C ASP A 105 -10.25 -18.76 -6.59
N ARG A 106 -10.82 -17.57 -6.37
CA ARG A 106 -10.05 -16.33 -6.19
C ARG A 106 -9.26 -16.34 -4.89
N ARG A 107 -9.81 -16.88 -3.79
CA ARG A 107 -9.10 -16.93 -2.50
C ARG A 107 -7.85 -17.78 -2.62
N ALA A 108 -7.95 -18.99 -3.18
CA ALA A 108 -6.78 -19.82 -3.43
C ALA A 108 -5.77 -19.18 -4.38
N ALA A 109 -6.23 -18.42 -5.39
CA ALA A 109 -5.33 -17.68 -6.29
C ALA A 109 -4.59 -16.55 -5.54
N CYS A 110 -5.27 -15.79 -4.67
CA CYS A 110 -4.66 -14.78 -3.81
C CYS A 110 -3.62 -15.39 -2.86
N GLU A 111 -3.90 -16.54 -2.26
CA GLU A 111 -2.95 -17.23 -1.38
C GLU A 111 -1.68 -17.66 -2.14
N ARG A 112 -1.83 -18.22 -3.34
CA ARG A 112 -0.67 -18.56 -4.20
C ARG A 112 0.12 -17.32 -4.61
N ALA A 113 -0.57 -16.22 -4.91
CA ALA A 113 0.09 -14.96 -5.27
C ALA A 113 0.85 -14.38 -4.08
N ALA A 114 0.23 -14.33 -2.90
CA ALA A 114 0.87 -13.86 -1.67
C ALA A 114 2.13 -14.67 -1.33
N GLU A 115 2.09 -16.00 -1.50
CA GLU A 115 3.25 -16.88 -1.26
C GLU A 115 4.41 -16.59 -2.22
N ARG A 116 4.12 -16.33 -3.50
CA ARG A 116 5.18 -15.95 -4.45
C ARG A 116 5.74 -14.55 -4.16
N ILE A 117 4.89 -13.60 -3.79
CA ILE A 117 5.34 -12.24 -3.46
C ILE A 117 6.19 -12.27 -2.18
N ALA A 118 5.89 -13.14 -1.23
CA ALA A 118 6.68 -13.31 -0.01
C ALA A 118 8.14 -13.75 -0.26
N SER A 119 8.46 -14.30 -1.42
CA SER A 119 9.86 -14.55 -1.80
C SER A 119 10.63 -13.29 -2.21
N LEU A 120 9.94 -12.16 -2.42
CA LEU A 120 10.51 -10.88 -2.85
C LEU A 120 10.72 -9.90 -1.67
N THR A 121 10.20 -10.22 -0.49
CA THR A 121 10.23 -9.35 0.69
C THR A 121 10.41 -10.17 1.96
N PRO A 122 11.16 -9.69 2.97
CA PRO A 122 11.22 -10.33 4.28
C PRO A 122 9.94 -10.12 5.10
N GLY A 123 9.12 -9.14 4.73
CA GLY A 123 7.95 -8.70 5.48
C GLY A 123 6.66 -9.43 5.14
N ALA A 124 5.56 -8.85 5.58
CA ALA A 124 4.21 -9.32 5.30
C ALA A 124 3.71 -8.87 3.92
N VAL A 125 2.76 -9.63 3.36
CA VAL A 125 2.09 -9.31 2.09
C VAL A 125 0.60 -9.15 2.34
N LEU A 126 0.04 -7.98 2.02
CA LEU A 126 -1.38 -7.70 2.06
C LEU A 126 -1.95 -7.61 0.64
N VAL A 127 -2.58 -8.67 0.17
CA VAL A 127 -3.30 -8.66 -1.12
C VAL A 127 -4.67 -8.03 -0.92
N LYS A 128 -4.86 -6.83 -1.50
CA LYS A 128 -6.09 -6.04 -1.35
C LYS A 128 -7.21 -6.53 -2.27
N GLY A 129 -8.35 -6.93 -1.71
CA GLY A 129 -9.53 -7.39 -2.47
C GLY A 129 -10.55 -6.30 -2.83
N GLY A 130 -10.34 -5.06 -2.39
CA GLY A 130 -11.31 -3.96 -2.40
C GLY A 130 -11.91 -3.53 -3.74
N HIS A 131 -11.38 -4.00 -4.88
CA HIS A 131 -11.94 -3.76 -6.21
C HIS A 131 -12.90 -4.87 -6.68
N ALA A 132 -13.16 -5.86 -5.84
CA ALA A 132 -14.10 -6.92 -6.16
C ALA A 132 -15.54 -6.48 -5.82
N THR A 133 -16.46 -6.71 -6.75
CA THR A 133 -17.86 -6.27 -6.64
C THR A 133 -18.66 -7.01 -5.56
N VAL A 134 -18.19 -8.17 -5.10
CA VAL A 134 -18.97 -9.06 -4.20
C VAL A 134 -18.24 -9.30 -2.87
N ASP A 135 -16.91 -9.40 -2.87
CA ASP A 135 -16.09 -9.73 -1.70
C ASP A 135 -14.86 -8.81 -1.69
N ALA A 136 -14.87 -7.82 -0.81
CA ALA A 136 -13.78 -6.85 -0.62
C ALA A 136 -12.80 -7.29 0.49
N SER A 137 -12.75 -8.58 0.80
CA SER A 137 -11.83 -9.13 1.80
C SER A 137 -10.39 -9.07 1.30
N ASP A 138 -9.49 -8.76 2.21
CA ASP A 138 -8.05 -8.71 1.96
C ASP A 138 -7.38 -9.95 2.57
N LEU A 139 -6.34 -10.45 1.91
CA LEU A 139 -5.50 -11.52 2.44
C LEU A 139 -4.21 -10.93 3.01
N LEU A 140 -4.00 -11.06 4.31
CA LEU A 140 -2.72 -10.81 4.97
C LEU A 140 -1.95 -12.12 5.13
N ARG A 141 -0.74 -12.18 4.57
CA ARG A 141 0.25 -13.23 4.81
C ARG A 141 1.39 -12.63 5.62
N LEU A 142 1.57 -13.08 6.85
CA LEU A 142 2.65 -12.65 7.75
C LEU A 142 3.99 -13.29 7.38
N ALA A 143 5.09 -12.73 7.87
CA ALA A 143 6.44 -13.21 7.57
C ALA A 143 6.67 -14.68 7.97
N ASP A 144 6.00 -15.17 9.03
CA ASP A 144 6.05 -16.55 9.49
C ASP A 144 5.21 -17.55 8.65
N GLY A 145 4.53 -17.04 7.61
CA GLY A 145 3.66 -17.85 6.75
C GLY A 145 2.19 -17.90 7.19
N THR A 146 1.86 -17.35 8.36
CA THR A 146 0.46 -17.26 8.84
C THR A 146 -0.38 -16.47 7.84
N ARG A 147 -1.58 -16.96 7.53
CA ARG A 147 -2.53 -16.33 6.61
C ARG A 147 -3.79 -15.94 7.34
N VAL A 148 -4.18 -14.68 7.18
CA VAL A 148 -5.36 -14.10 7.82
C VAL A 148 -6.21 -13.44 6.75
N TRP A 149 -7.46 -13.87 6.61
CA TRP A 149 -8.44 -13.15 5.81
C TRP A 149 -9.09 -12.05 6.65
N ILE A 150 -9.02 -10.83 6.16
CA ILE A 150 -9.64 -9.66 6.78
C ILE A 150 -10.88 -9.36 5.96
N GLU A 151 -12.01 -9.80 6.48
CA GLU A 151 -13.30 -9.66 5.81
C GLU A 151 -13.66 -8.18 5.62
N GLY A 152 -14.29 -7.87 4.49
CA GLY A 152 -14.73 -6.53 4.15
C GLY A 152 -15.91 -6.55 3.21
N ALA A 153 -16.93 -5.76 3.53
CA ALA A 153 -18.02 -5.51 2.61
C ALA A 153 -17.60 -4.52 1.53
N HIS A 154 -18.12 -4.71 0.33
CA HIS A 154 -17.98 -3.70 -0.73
C HIS A 154 -18.80 -2.45 -0.33
N VAL A 155 -18.16 -1.29 -0.41
CA VAL A 155 -18.83 0.01 -0.26
C VAL A 155 -19.01 0.60 -1.65
N ASP A 156 -20.27 0.69 -2.09
CA ASP A 156 -20.59 1.32 -3.37
C ASP A 156 -20.46 2.84 -3.24
N ASN A 157 -19.27 3.35 -3.60
CA ASN A 157 -19.00 4.77 -3.61
C ASN A 157 -18.11 5.10 -4.82
N PRO A 158 -18.57 5.97 -5.74
CA PRO A 158 -17.77 6.39 -6.91
C PRO A 158 -16.49 7.16 -6.50
N ASN A 159 -16.45 7.72 -5.29
CA ASN A 159 -15.34 8.49 -4.74
C ASN A 159 -14.31 7.57 -4.07
N ALA A 160 -13.79 6.60 -4.81
CA ALA A 160 -12.84 5.61 -4.32
C ALA A 160 -11.36 5.99 -4.56
N HIS A 161 -11.09 7.17 -5.14
CA HIS A 161 -9.72 7.58 -5.42
C HIS A 161 -8.91 7.78 -4.12
N GLY A 162 -7.71 7.22 -4.09
CA GLY A 162 -6.80 7.33 -2.94
C GLY A 162 -7.02 6.29 -1.83
N THR A 163 -7.96 5.34 -1.96
CA THR A 163 -8.20 4.27 -0.95
C THR A 163 -6.96 3.44 -0.67
N GLY A 164 -6.23 3.01 -1.70
CA GLY A 164 -4.99 2.24 -1.55
C GLY A 164 -3.90 3.02 -0.82
N CYS A 165 -3.66 4.26 -1.26
CA CYS A 165 -2.69 5.15 -0.61
C CYS A 165 -3.07 5.45 0.85
N THR A 166 -4.36 5.63 1.14
CA THR A 166 -4.84 5.85 2.51
C THR A 166 -4.64 4.61 3.38
N LEU A 167 -4.95 3.42 2.85
CA LEU A 167 -4.76 2.16 3.56
C LEU A 167 -3.28 1.97 3.94
N SER A 168 -2.37 2.07 2.97
CA SER A 168 -0.94 1.89 3.21
C SER A 168 -0.37 2.94 4.15
N SER A 169 -0.84 4.20 4.09
CA SER A 169 -0.45 5.25 5.04
C SER A 169 -0.98 4.99 6.45
N ALA A 170 -2.22 4.53 6.59
CA ALA A 170 -2.80 4.19 7.88
C ALA A 170 -2.09 3.00 8.53
N ILE A 171 -1.68 1.99 7.74
CA ILE A 171 -0.84 0.88 8.22
C ILE A 171 0.48 1.43 8.76
N ALA A 172 1.18 2.28 8.00
CA ALA A 172 2.43 2.89 8.45
C ALA A 172 2.26 3.68 9.76
N CYS A 173 1.16 4.42 9.91
CA CYS A 173 0.82 5.11 11.16
C CYS A 173 0.62 4.15 12.34
N GLY A 174 -0.05 3.03 12.12
CA GLY A 174 -0.23 1.98 13.15
C GLY A 174 1.10 1.40 13.60
N LEU A 175 1.96 1.03 12.64
CA LEU A 175 3.31 0.51 12.92
C LEU A 175 4.19 1.53 13.65
N ALA A 176 4.13 2.82 13.24
CA ALA A 176 4.85 3.91 13.92
C ALA A 176 4.47 4.06 15.39
N ARG A 177 3.28 3.62 15.79
CA ARG A 177 2.78 3.63 17.18
C ARG A 177 3.04 2.32 17.92
N GLY A 178 3.73 1.38 17.30
CA GLY A 178 4.09 0.10 17.90
C GLY A 178 3.01 -0.99 17.79
N ALA A 179 1.98 -0.80 16.97
CA ALA A 179 1.01 -1.85 16.72
C ALA A 179 1.64 -3.03 15.97
N GLY A 180 1.18 -4.24 16.22
CA GLY A 180 1.49 -5.41 15.41
C GLY A 180 0.92 -5.25 13.99
N ILE A 181 1.54 -5.94 13.01
CA ILE A 181 1.15 -5.82 11.60
C ILE A 181 -0.33 -6.13 11.37
N GLU A 182 -0.85 -7.21 11.95
CA GLU A 182 -2.26 -7.59 11.79
C GLU A 182 -3.19 -6.51 12.35
N ASP A 183 -2.91 -6.00 13.56
CA ASP A 183 -3.72 -4.96 14.20
C ASP A 183 -3.68 -3.66 13.40
N ALA A 184 -2.50 -3.26 12.91
CA ALA A 184 -2.34 -2.08 12.05
C ALA A 184 -3.16 -2.22 10.75
N VAL A 185 -3.14 -3.40 10.11
CA VAL A 185 -3.92 -3.66 8.89
C VAL A 185 -5.42 -3.64 9.17
N ARG A 186 -5.89 -4.27 10.25
CA ARG A 186 -7.31 -4.27 10.64
C ARG A 186 -7.82 -2.85 10.94
N ALA A 187 -7.05 -2.08 11.69
CA ALA A 187 -7.38 -0.69 12.01
C ALA A 187 -7.41 0.18 10.75
N ALA A 188 -6.43 0.04 9.86
CA ALA A 188 -6.37 0.75 8.59
C ALA A 188 -7.55 0.41 7.68
N LYS A 189 -7.94 -0.88 7.59
CA LYS A 189 -9.11 -1.31 6.82
C LYS A 189 -10.40 -0.70 7.37
N ALA A 190 -10.60 -0.74 8.68
CA ALA A 190 -11.77 -0.14 9.32
C ALA A 190 -11.83 1.37 9.07
N TYR A 191 -10.67 2.06 9.15
CA TYR A 191 -10.57 3.49 8.87
C TYR A 191 -10.97 3.83 7.42
N VAL A 192 -10.40 3.11 6.44
CA VAL A 192 -10.70 3.35 5.02
C VAL A 192 -12.17 3.04 4.69
N THR A 193 -12.72 1.95 5.23
CA THR A 193 -14.13 1.59 5.06
C THR A 193 -15.04 2.69 5.58
N GLY A 194 -14.75 3.25 6.75
CA GLY A 194 -15.53 4.35 7.31
C GLY A 194 -15.40 5.65 6.50
N ALA A 195 -14.20 5.96 6.00
CA ALA A 195 -13.96 7.13 5.16
C ALA A 195 -14.67 7.02 3.80
N LEU A 196 -14.74 5.82 3.22
CA LEU A 196 -15.53 5.53 2.02
C LEU A 196 -17.03 5.65 2.28
N ALA A 197 -17.53 5.05 3.37
CA ALA A 197 -18.95 5.06 3.70
C ALA A 197 -19.47 6.48 4.01
N ALA A 198 -18.64 7.32 4.63
CA ALA A 198 -19.00 8.70 4.93
C ALA A 198 -19.17 9.57 3.67
N GLY A 199 -18.38 9.31 2.63
CA GLY A 199 -18.43 9.97 1.33
C GLY A 199 -18.28 11.50 1.39
N LEU A 200 -17.51 12.05 0.47
CA LEU A 200 -17.51 13.50 0.20
C LEU A 200 -17.88 13.69 -1.27
N ASP A 201 -19.01 14.34 -1.53
CA ASP A 201 -19.40 14.70 -2.89
C ASP A 201 -18.78 16.04 -3.25
N LEU A 202 -17.48 16.01 -3.62
CA LEU A 202 -16.71 17.19 -3.99
C LEU A 202 -16.13 17.06 -5.39
N GLY A 203 -16.37 18.06 -6.21
CA GLY A 203 -15.83 18.11 -7.58
C GLY A 203 -16.72 17.39 -8.60
N ARG A 204 -16.17 17.16 -9.80
CA ARG A 204 -16.88 16.56 -10.94
C ARG A 204 -16.30 15.21 -11.39
N GLY A 205 -15.25 14.75 -10.74
CA GLY A 205 -14.59 13.48 -10.99
C GLY A 205 -14.75 12.53 -9.83
N SER A 206 -13.87 11.52 -9.72
CA SER A 206 -13.77 10.68 -8.53
C SER A 206 -13.34 11.55 -7.35
N GLY A 207 -14.25 11.78 -6.41
CA GLY A 207 -14.03 12.65 -5.24
C GLY A 207 -13.10 12.03 -4.20
N PRO A 208 -12.67 12.83 -3.21
CA PRO A 208 -11.78 12.37 -2.14
C PRO A 208 -12.54 11.54 -1.09
N LEU A 209 -11.78 10.75 -0.33
CA LEU A 209 -12.25 10.13 0.90
C LEU A 209 -12.50 11.18 1.99
N ASP A 210 -13.48 10.95 2.87
CA ASP A 210 -13.67 11.76 4.06
C ASP A 210 -12.70 11.36 5.18
N HIS A 211 -11.50 11.93 5.17
CA HIS A 211 -10.50 11.66 6.20
C HIS A 211 -10.91 12.13 7.61
N PHE A 212 -11.91 13.01 7.73
CA PHE A 212 -12.42 13.53 9.00
C PHE A 212 -13.71 12.87 9.50
N TRP A 213 -14.12 11.76 8.88
CA TRP A 213 -15.38 11.10 9.19
C TRP A 213 -15.57 10.77 10.68
N LYS A 214 -14.53 10.28 11.36
CA LYS A 214 -14.59 10.00 12.81
C LYS A 214 -14.81 11.26 13.64
N VAL A 215 -14.11 12.35 13.29
CA VAL A 215 -14.26 13.64 14.01
C VAL A 215 -15.68 14.18 13.84
N ARG A 216 -16.24 14.09 12.63
CA ARG A 216 -17.62 14.53 12.37
C ARG A 216 -18.67 13.73 13.13
N GLN A 217 -18.36 12.49 13.49
CA GLN A 217 -19.20 11.63 14.32
C GLN A 217 -18.96 11.81 15.83
N GLY A 218 -18.25 12.85 16.24
CA GLY A 218 -17.95 13.15 17.65
C GLY A 218 -16.75 12.40 18.22
N GLY A 219 -15.96 11.71 17.38
CA GLY A 219 -14.70 11.10 17.79
C GLY A 219 -13.58 12.11 18.00
N SER A 220 -12.62 11.78 18.85
CA SER A 220 -11.41 12.59 19.02
C SER A 220 -10.36 12.27 17.97
N PHE A 221 -9.43 13.18 17.70
CA PHE A 221 -8.27 12.94 16.82
C PHE A 221 -7.40 11.76 17.27
N SER A 222 -7.36 11.46 18.57
CA SER A 222 -6.66 10.29 19.13
C SER A 222 -7.25 8.94 18.71
N ALA A 223 -8.47 8.92 18.17
CA ALA A 223 -9.14 7.71 17.67
C ALA A 223 -8.76 7.36 16.21
N PHE A 224 -7.85 8.10 15.58
CA PHE A 224 -7.46 7.88 14.18
C PHE A 224 -6.37 6.82 13.98
N VAL A 225 -5.81 6.31 15.06
CA VAL A 225 -4.76 5.29 14.99
C VAL A 225 -4.87 4.35 16.18
#